data_d2708aff76b024f250421bfe69ce829e
#
_entry.id   d2708aff76b024f250421bfe69ce829e
#
_cell.length_a   1.000
_cell.length_b   1.000
_cell.length_c   1.000
_cell.angle_alpha   90.00
_cell.angle_beta   90.00
_cell.angle_gamma   90.00
#
_symmetry.space_group_name_H-M   'P 1'
#
loop_
_entity.id
_entity.type
_entity.pdbx_description
1 polymer ?
#
loop_
_entity_poly.entity_id
_entity_poly.type
_entity_poly.pdbx_seq_one_letter_code
_entity_poly.pdbx_strand_id
1 'polypeptide(L)'
;PKEIVKLLGLKDDFAGLPTLKRKGLRDCQYEAITKLENSFRSGHDRALMVLATGAGKTYTACLAAYRLLAFTSMKRVLFLVDRNNLGKQAEGEFGTFRLTENGDPFNTIFGVERLKTAKIPNDANVVIATIQRLFSLLSGDDFIDDDNEADYVVDGTRNMNLPVHPNLPPDYFDLIIIDECHRSIYGSWRSVLEYFSSAKMIGLTATPAVETLAFFNNNLIVNYTLEKSIVDGVNVDYR
;
A
#
# COMPACT_ATOMS: atom_id res chain seq x y z
N PRO A 1 19.18 16.81 -4.44
CA PRO A 1 17.76 16.68 -4.78
C PRO A 1 16.92 17.77 -4.16
N LYS A 2 17.01 18.05 -2.83
CA LYS A 2 16.23 19.14 -2.16
C LYS A 2 16.51 20.53 -2.73
N GLU A 3 17.74 20.80 -3.14
CA GLU A 3 18.13 22.08 -3.78
C GLU A 3 17.53 22.22 -5.18
N ILE A 4 17.43 21.13 -5.94
CA ILE A 4 16.84 21.13 -7.28
C ILE A 4 15.33 21.37 -7.19
N VAL A 5 14.63 20.73 -6.25
CA VAL A 5 13.20 20.93 -5.99
C VAL A 5 12.92 22.38 -5.62
N LYS A 6 13.77 22.99 -4.80
CA LYS A 6 13.69 24.41 -4.39
C LYS A 6 13.99 25.36 -5.56
N LEU A 7 14.97 25.03 -6.41
CA LEU A 7 15.35 25.79 -7.62
C LEU A 7 14.25 25.76 -8.68
N LEU A 8 13.52 24.65 -8.80
CA LEU A 8 12.42 24.47 -9.77
C LEU A 8 11.09 25.02 -9.25
N GLY A 9 11.03 25.57 -8.02
CA GLY A 9 9.80 26.07 -7.42
C GLY A 9 8.76 24.97 -7.14
N LEU A 10 9.17 23.69 -7.18
CA LEU A 10 8.31 22.57 -6.83
C LEU A 10 8.03 22.61 -5.32
N LYS A 11 6.76 22.53 -4.94
CA LYS A 11 6.39 22.41 -3.52
C LYS A 11 6.94 21.09 -2.97
N ASP A 12 7.52 21.12 -1.76
CA ASP A 12 7.77 19.91 -0.98
C ASP A 12 6.40 19.27 -0.69
N ASP A 13 6.07 18.22 -1.41
CA ASP A 13 4.77 17.55 -1.38
C ASP A 13 4.33 17.16 0.04
N PHE A 14 5.28 16.95 0.95
CA PHE A 14 4.99 16.52 2.31
C PHE A 14 5.01 17.68 3.33
N ALA A 15 5.47 18.87 2.97
CA ALA A 15 5.49 20.04 3.86
C ALA A 15 4.08 20.55 4.19
N GLY A 16 3.12 20.35 3.28
CA GLY A 16 1.73 20.76 3.41
C GLY A 16 0.83 19.80 4.21
N LEU A 17 1.33 18.67 4.65
CA LEU A 17 0.54 17.70 5.41
C LEU A 17 0.08 18.30 6.75
N PRO A 18 -1.24 18.36 7.03
CA PRO A 18 -1.74 18.87 8.31
C PRO A 18 -1.36 17.93 9.45
N THR A 19 -1.21 18.48 10.65
CA THR A 19 -0.93 17.69 11.85
C THR A 19 -1.99 16.60 12.04
N LEU A 20 -1.56 15.36 12.18
CA LEU A 20 -2.46 14.23 12.42
C LEU A 20 -3.15 14.40 13.79
N LYS A 21 -4.47 14.32 13.82
CA LYS A 21 -5.25 14.32 15.05
C LYS A 21 -5.26 12.93 15.66
N ARG A 22 -4.95 12.82 16.96
CA ARG A 22 -4.91 11.53 17.67
C ARG A 22 -6.31 10.95 17.96
N LYS A 23 -7.35 11.81 17.98
CA LYS A 23 -8.72 11.41 18.31
C LYS A 23 -9.22 10.30 17.38
N GLY A 24 -9.66 9.20 17.96
CA GLY A 24 -10.22 8.05 17.23
C GLY A 24 -9.17 7.05 16.71
N LEU A 25 -7.87 7.31 16.92
CA LEU A 25 -6.80 6.42 16.51
C LEU A 25 -6.25 5.64 17.71
N ARG A 26 -5.89 4.37 17.48
CA ARG A 26 -5.04 3.63 18.41
C ARG A 26 -3.64 4.21 18.39
N ASP A 27 -2.89 4.07 19.48
CA ASP A 27 -1.54 4.62 19.60
C ASP A 27 -0.60 4.09 18.51
N CYS A 28 -0.68 2.79 18.19
CA CYS A 28 0.10 2.19 17.12
C CYS A 28 -0.24 2.75 15.73
N GLN A 29 -1.50 3.09 15.46
CA GLN A 29 -1.93 3.71 14.19
C GLN A 29 -1.45 5.15 14.09
N TYR A 30 -1.58 5.92 15.17
CA TYR A 30 -1.07 7.29 15.22
C TYR A 30 0.44 7.34 15.02
N GLU A 31 1.18 6.45 15.71
CA GLU A 31 2.62 6.32 15.56
C GLU A 31 3.02 5.94 14.13
N ALA A 32 2.32 4.95 13.55
CA ALA A 32 2.59 4.45 12.19
C ALA A 32 2.44 5.57 11.15
N ILE A 33 1.34 6.33 11.16
CA ILE A 33 1.12 7.40 10.20
C ILE A 33 2.11 8.55 10.41
N THR A 34 2.34 8.97 11.67
CA THR A 34 3.28 10.04 11.97
C THR A 34 4.70 9.69 11.49
N LYS A 35 5.16 8.47 11.75
CA LYS A 35 6.48 8.01 11.31
C LYS A 35 6.56 7.82 9.79
N LEU A 36 5.47 7.36 9.14
CA LEU A 36 5.39 7.27 7.68
C LEU A 36 5.62 8.63 7.02
N GLU A 37 4.85 9.63 7.45
CA GLU A 37 4.93 10.98 6.89
C GLU A 37 6.32 11.60 7.09
N ASN A 38 6.91 11.40 8.25
CA ASN A 38 8.27 11.84 8.54
C ASN A 38 9.30 11.11 7.68
N SER A 39 9.14 9.80 7.47
CA SER A 39 10.00 9.00 6.62
C SER A 39 9.98 9.48 5.17
N PHE A 40 8.78 9.69 4.61
CA PHE A 40 8.64 10.21 3.25
C PHE A 40 9.15 11.65 3.11
N ARG A 41 8.92 12.49 4.12
CA ARG A 41 9.49 13.86 4.20
C ARG A 41 11.02 13.85 4.24
N SER A 42 11.61 12.83 4.84
CA SER A 42 13.07 12.65 4.87
C SER A 42 13.66 12.08 3.57
N GLY A 43 12.81 11.83 2.56
CA GLY A 43 13.23 11.38 1.23
C GLY A 43 13.31 9.87 1.06
N HIS A 44 12.77 9.07 2.00
CA HIS A 44 12.64 7.64 1.79
C HIS A 44 11.51 7.35 0.80
N ASP A 45 11.70 6.34 -0.04
CA ASP A 45 10.68 5.92 -1.01
C ASP A 45 9.95 4.64 -0.59
N ARG A 46 10.49 3.92 0.39
CA ARG A 46 9.93 2.68 0.92
C ARG A 46 9.85 2.74 2.43
N ALA A 47 8.73 2.29 3.00
CA ALA A 47 8.51 2.22 4.44
C ALA A 47 7.84 0.89 4.81
N LEU A 48 8.33 0.23 5.86
CA LEU A 48 7.76 -1.02 6.38
C LEU A 48 7.08 -0.75 7.72
N MET A 49 5.84 -1.22 7.83
CA MET A 49 5.06 -1.23 9.06
C MET A 49 4.82 -2.67 9.51
N VAL A 50 5.35 -3.04 10.65
CA VAL A 50 5.01 -4.31 11.30
C VAL A 50 3.90 -4.02 12.30
N LEU A 51 2.70 -4.56 12.03
CA LEU A 51 1.50 -4.38 12.84
C LEU A 51 0.88 -5.75 13.09
N ALA A 52 0.69 -6.11 14.36
CA ALA A 52 0.05 -7.36 14.74
C ALA A 52 -1.33 -7.52 14.10
N THR A 53 -1.77 -8.76 13.93
CA THR A 53 -3.15 -9.06 13.52
C THR A 53 -4.12 -8.41 14.53
N GLY A 54 -5.21 -7.82 14.05
CA GLY A 54 -6.15 -7.09 14.91
C GLY A 54 -5.74 -5.66 15.28
N ALA A 55 -4.50 -5.22 14.99
CA ALA A 55 -4.06 -3.84 15.25
C ALA A 55 -4.69 -2.80 14.30
N GLY A 56 -5.41 -3.26 13.27
CA GLY A 56 -6.06 -2.40 12.28
C GLY A 56 -5.14 -2.00 11.12
N LYS A 57 -4.39 -2.96 10.56
CA LYS A 57 -3.53 -2.76 9.38
C LYS A 57 -4.27 -2.07 8.23
N THR A 58 -5.43 -2.61 7.84
CA THR A 58 -6.21 -2.07 6.71
C THR A 58 -6.70 -0.66 7.00
N TYR A 59 -7.17 -0.39 8.23
CA TYR A 59 -7.55 0.96 8.64
C TYR A 59 -6.36 1.94 8.54
N THR A 60 -5.18 1.53 9.01
CA THR A 60 -3.95 2.34 8.90
C THR A 60 -3.59 2.61 7.44
N ALA A 61 -3.77 1.62 6.56
CA ALA A 61 -3.57 1.78 5.12
C ALA A 61 -4.57 2.76 4.50
N CYS A 62 -5.87 2.66 4.84
CA CYS A 62 -6.89 3.61 4.37
C CYS A 62 -6.57 5.05 4.82
N LEU A 63 -6.14 5.22 6.08
CA LEU A 63 -5.74 6.53 6.60
C LEU A 63 -4.49 7.07 5.90
N ALA A 64 -3.50 6.24 5.63
CA ALA A 64 -2.31 6.63 4.86
C ALA A 64 -2.68 7.07 3.44
N ALA A 65 -3.48 6.24 2.73
CA ALA A 65 -3.97 6.55 1.38
C ALA A 65 -4.74 7.88 1.36
N TYR A 66 -5.68 8.06 2.30
CA TYR A 66 -6.46 9.29 2.41
C TYR A 66 -5.55 10.51 2.57
N ARG A 67 -4.66 10.49 3.56
CA ARG A 67 -3.82 11.66 3.85
C ARG A 67 -2.90 12.01 2.69
N LEU A 68 -2.32 11.00 2.03
CA LEU A 68 -1.44 11.22 0.90
C LEU A 68 -2.21 11.71 -0.35
N LEU A 69 -3.39 11.18 -0.63
CA LEU A 69 -4.24 11.67 -1.72
C LEU A 69 -4.80 13.07 -1.47
N ALA A 70 -5.21 13.36 -0.22
CA ALA A 70 -5.86 14.62 0.10
C ALA A 70 -4.88 15.81 0.24
N PHE A 71 -3.66 15.56 0.70
CA PHE A 71 -2.75 16.62 1.13
C PHE A 71 -1.40 16.65 0.41
N THR A 72 -1.20 15.79 -0.60
CA THR A 72 -0.01 15.80 -1.46
C THR A 72 -0.41 15.86 -2.93
N SER A 73 0.57 15.82 -3.84
CA SER A 73 0.32 15.74 -5.29
C SER A 73 -0.09 14.36 -5.79
N MET A 74 -0.08 13.34 -4.93
CA MET A 74 -0.43 11.97 -5.28
C MET A 74 -1.89 11.86 -5.73
N LYS A 75 -2.13 11.09 -6.80
CA LYS A 75 -3.45 10.93 -7.42
C LYS A 75 -3.90 9.48 -7.51
N ARG A 76 -2.95 8.54 -7.60
CA ARG A 76 -3.23 7.13 -7.85
C ARG A 76 -2.48 6.24 -6.87
N VAL A 77 -3.25 5.45 -6.15
CA VAL A 77 -2.78 4.47 -5.18
C VAL A 77 -3.09 3.06 -5.69
N LEU A 78 -2.11 2.18 -5.67
CA LEU A 78 -2.30 0.75 -5.84
C LEU A 78 -2.33 0.10 -4.46
N PHE A 79 -3.41 -0.61 -4.14
CA PHE A 79 -3.51 -1.43 -2.95
C PHE A 79 -3.39 -2.90 -3.35
N LEU A 80 -2.24 -3.49 -3.04
CA LEU A 80 -1.92 -4.88 -3.36
C LEU A 80 -2.30 -5.81 -2.22
N VAL A 81 -3.02 -6.87 -2.57
CA VAL A 81 -3.39 -7.95 -1.66
C VAL A 81 -2.89 -9.30 -2.17
N ASP A 82 -2.73 -10.25 -1.25
CA ASP A 82 -2.27 -11.60 -1.58
C ASP A 82 -3.36 -12.43 -2.30
N ARG A 83 -4.64 -12.20 -1.97
CA ARG A 83 -5.77 -13.01 -2.46
C ARG A 83 -7.00 -12.17 -2.72
N ASN A 84 -7.85 -12.65 -3.64
CA ASN A 84 -9.07 -11.95 -4.05
C ASN A 84 -10.08 -11.68 -2.92
N ASN A 85 -10.25 -12.62 -1.97
CA ASN A 85 -11.11 -12.39 -0.80
C ASN A 85 -10.63 -11.22 0.06
N LEU A 86 -9.31 -11.03 0.19
CA LEU A 86 -8.73 -9.87 0.87
C LEU A 86 -8.97 -8.58 0.07
N GLY A 87 -9.00 -8.66 -1.26
CA GLY A 87 -9.38 -7.54 -2.12
C GLY A 87 -10.83 -7.09 -1.90
N LYS A 88 -11.78 -8.02 -1.76
CA LYS A 88 -13.18 -7.72 -1.39
C LYS A 88 -13.28 -7.08 -0.01
N GLN A 89 -12.53 -7.60 0.95
CA GLN A 89 -12.46 -7.03 2.30
C GLN A 89 -11.89 -5.62 2.27
N ALA A 90 -10.79 -5.38 1.57
CA ALA A 90 -10.18 -4.06 1.46
C ALA A 90 -11.14 -3.05 0.79
N GLU A 91 -11.85 -3.44 -0.27
CA GLU A 91 -12.88 -2.62 -0.92
C GLU A 91 -13.97 -2.20 0.09
N GLY A 92 -14.42 -3.13 0.93
CA GLY A 92 -15.37 -2.86 2.03
C GLY A 92 -14.80 -1.92 3.09
N GLU A 93 -13.56 -2.11 3.51
CA GLU A 93 -12.88 -1.25 4.49
C GLU A 93 -12.73 0.19 3.97
N PHE A 94 -12.30 0.38 2.71
CA PHE A 94 -12.27 1.71 2.10
C PHE A 94 -13.68 2.33 2.01
N GLY A 95 -14.71 1.52 1.73
CA GLY A 95 -16.10 1.98 1.66
C GLY A 95 -16.67 2.43 3.01
N THR A 96 -16.24 1.80 4.10
CA THR A 96 -16.70 2.12 5.47
C THR A 96 -15.80 3.14 6.18
N PHE A 97 -14.58 3.37 5.67
CA PHE A 97 -13.64 4.32 6.26
C PHE A 97 -14.22 5.74 6.25
N ARG A 98 -14.18 6.37 7.43
CA ARG A 98 -14.63 7.77 7.61
C ARG A 98 -13.43 8.69 7.76
N LEU A 99 -13.48 9.79 7.03
CA LEU A 99 -12.43 10.81 7.08
C LEU A 99 -12.32 11.42 8.48
N THR A 100 -11.12 11.59 8.95
CA THR A 100 -10.85 12.10 10.31
C THR A 100 -11.24 13.56 10.50
N GLU A 101 -11.35 14.32 9.42
CA GLU A 101 -11.62 15.75 9.41
C GLU A 101 -13.11 16.07 9.58
N ASN A 102 -13.97 15.39 8.82
CA ASN A 102 -15.40 15.71 8.71
C ASN A 102 -16.33 14.49 8.87
N GLY A 103 -15.77 13.28 8.92
CA GLY A 103 -16.55 12.04 9.03
C GLY A 103 -17.18 11.54 7.75
N ASP A 104 -16.89 12.16 6.60
CA ASP A 104 -17.40 11.72 5.30
C ASP A 104 -16.84 10.34 4.91
N PRO A 105 -17.57 9.51 4.17
CA PRO A 105 -17.04 8.28 3.62
C PRO A 105 -15.90 8.55 2.63
N PHE A 106 -14.85 7.74 2.66
CA PHE A 106 -13.70 7.84 1.75
C PHE A 106 -14.14 7.84 0.27
N ASN A 107 -15.04 6.94 -0.08
CA ASN A 107 -15.53 6.74 -1.44
C ASN A 107 -16.44 7.87 -1.98
N THR A 108 -16.80 8.86 -1.17
CA THR A 108 -17.49 10.06 -1.64
C THR A 108 -16.54 11.09 -2.25
N ILE A 109 -15.25 11.00 -1.94
CA ILE A 109 -14.22 11.94 -2.40
C ILE A 109 -13.26 11.27 -3.37
N PHE A 110 -12.90 10.01 -3.10
CA PHE A 110 -11.93 9.25 -3.87
C PHE A 110 -12.55 7.98 -4.44
N GLY A 111 -12.45 7.79 -5.75
CA GLY A 111 -12.86 6.56 -6.42
C GLY A 111 -12.03 5.37 -5.96
N VAL A 112 -12.70 4.30 -5.54
CA VAL A 112 -12.06 3.03 -5.14
C VAL A 112 -12.62 1.93 -6.01
N GLU A 113 -11.77 1.23 -6.75
CA GLU A 113 -12.18 0.15 -7.62
C GLU A 113 -11.24 -1.05 -7.53
N ARG A 114 -11.81 -2.24 -7.61
CA ARG A 114 -11.06 -3.47 -7.73
C ARG A 114 -10.76 -3.79 -9.20
N LEU A 115 -9.55 -4.21 -9.49
CA LEU A 115 -9.16 -4.70 -10.81
C LEU A 115 -9.83 -6.06 -11.06
N LYS A 116 -10.96 -6.06 -11.77
CA LYS A 116 -11.77 -7.26 -12.08
C LYS A 116 -11.62 -7.73 -13.53
N THR A 117 -11.09 -6.89 -14.39
CA THR A 117 -10.89 -7.15 -15.82
C THR A 117 -9.52 -6.61 -16.25
N ALA A 118 -9.08 -6.94 -17.45
CA ALA A 118 -7.83 -6.41 -18.03
C ALA A 118 -7.87 -4.87 -18.25
N LYS A 119 -9.03 -4.24 -18.08
CA LYS A 119 -9.18 -2.79 -18.21
C LYS A 119 -8.85 -2.11 -16.88
N ILE A 120 -7.85 -1.24 -16.89
CA ILE A 120 -7.49 -0.43 -15.73
C ILE A 120 -8.59 0.62 -15.47
N PRO A 121 -9.08 0.75 -14.23
CA PRO A 121 -10.05 1.79 -13.87
C PRO A 121 -9.39 3.18 -13.98
N ASN A 122 -9.79 3.98 -14.98
CA ASN A 122 -9.15 5.28 -15.23
C ASN A 122 -9.55 6.36 -14.22
N ASP A 123 -10.75 6.24 -13.64
CA ASP A 123 -11.33 7.26 -12.74
C ASP A 123 -11.10 6.91 -11.26
N ALA A 124 -10.48 5.76 -10.96
CA ALA A 124 -10.18 5.36 -9.59
C ALA A 124 -8.93 6.04 -9.05
N ASN A 125 -9.02 6.59 -7.85
CA ASN A 125 -7.86 7.05 -7.09
C ASN A 125 -7.17 5.90 -6.36
N VAL A 126 -7.91 4.87 -5.96
CA VAL A 126 -7.39 3.64 -5.36
C VAL A 126 -7.80 2.45 -6.22
N VAL A 127 -6.82 1.76 -6.75
CA VAL A 127 -7.00 0.50 -7.46
C VAL A 127 -6.59 -0.64 -6.54
N ILE A 128 -7.51 -1.54 -6.22
CA ILE A 128 -7.24 -2.73 -5.42
C ILE A 128 -7.01 -3.90 -6.39
N ALA A 129 -5.86 -4.56 -6.27
CA ALA A 129 -5.54 -5.70 -7.12
C ALA A 129 -4.77 -6.78 -6.35
N THR A 130 -4.88 -8.01 -6.83
CA THR A 130 -3.92 -9.06 -6.45
C THR A 130 -2.66 -8.94 -7.28
N ILE A 131 -1.55 -9.41 -6.73
CA ILE A 131 -0.27 -9.39 -7.43
C ILE A 131 -0.32 -10.27 -8.68
N GLN A 132 -1.07 -11.38 -8.64
CA GLN A 132 -1.28 -12.30 -9.74
C GLN A 132 -1.92 -11.61 -10.95
N ARG A 133 -2.99 -10.85 -10.71
CA ARG A 133 -3.70 -10.11 -11.78
C ARG A 133 -2.81 -9.04 -12.43
N LEU A 134 -2.06 -8.32 -11.62
CA LEU A 134 -1.12 -7.34 -12.16
C LEU A 134 -0.01 -8.01 -12.97
N PHE A 135 0.50 -9.13 -12.47
CA PHE A 135 1.52 -9.87 -13.21
C PHE A 135 0.99 -10.36 -14.55
N SER A 136 -0.18 -11.02 -14.60
CA SER A 136 -0.76 -11.50 -15.87
C SER A 136 -1.03 -10.35 -16.85
N LEU A 137 -1.50 -9.21 -16.34
CA LEU A 137 -1.74 -8.02 -17.17
C LEU A 137 -0.43 -7.46 -17.76
N LEU A 138 0.64 -7.40 -16.96
CA LEU A 138 1.92 -6.83 -17.40
C LEU A 138 2.76 -7.79 -18.24
N SER A 139 2.65 -9.11 -17.99
CA SER A 139 3.35 -10.13 -18.78
C SER A 139 2.72 -10.36 -20.17
N GLY A 140 1.46 -9.92 -20.36
CA GLY A 140 0.68 -10.18 -21.55
C GLY A 140 0.06 -11.58 -21.58
N ASP A 141 -0.01 -12.24 -20.43
CA ASP A 141 -0.73 -13.50 -20.24
C ASP A 141 -2.24 -13.25 -20.25
N ASP A 142 -3.03 -14.34 -20.33
CA ASP A 142 -4.48 -14.24 -20.17
C ASP A 142 -4.80 -13.64 -18.80
N PHE A 143 -5.71 -12.66 -18.80
CA PHE A 143 -6.09 -11.98 -17.58
C PHE A 143 -6.80 -12.94 -16.61
N ILE A 144 -6.37 -12.95 -15.36
CA ILE A 144 -6.90 -13.81 -14.31
C ILE A 144 -8.13 -13.15 -13.70
N ASP A 145 -9.28 -13.79 -13.86
CA ASP A 145 -10.55 -13.39 -13.22
C ASP A 145 -10.71 -13.98 -11.81
N ASP A 146 -11.87 -13.71 -11.20
CA ASP A 146 -12.20 -14.18 -9.85
C ASP A 146 -12.29 -15.72 -9.77
N ASP A 147 -12.58 -16.42 -10.86
CA ASP A 147 -12.81 -17.87 -10.88
C ASP A 147 -11.52 -18.66 -11.06
N ASN A 148 -10.53 -18.08 -11.74
CA ASN A 148 -9.28 -18.76 -12.12
C ASN A 148 -8.06 -18.35 -11.25
N GLU A 149 -8.22 -17.41 -10.32
CA GLU A 149 -7.09 -16.86 -9.54
C GLU A 149 -6.42 -17.91 -8.62
N ALA A 150 -7.21 -18.85 -8.08
CA ALA A 150 -6.70 -19.90 -7.19
C ALA A 150 -5.79 -20.91 -7.89
N ASP A 151 -5.98 -21.11 -9.19
CA ASP A 151 -5.26 -22.10 -10.00
C ASP A 151 -4.04 -21.49 -10.70
N TYR A 152 -3.87 -20.18 -10.64
CA TYR A 152 -2.77 -19.49 -11.30
C TYR A 152 -1.46 -19.67 -10.54
N VAL A 153 -0.60 -20.52 -11.07
CA VAL A 153 0.75 -20.76 -10.54
C VAL A 153 1.76 -20.03 -11.42
N VAL A 154 2.35 -18.97 -10.90
CA VAL A 154 3.52 -18.37 -11.52
C VAL A 154 4.76 -19.09 -11.04
N ASP A 155 5.67 -19.41 -11.99
CA ASP A 155 7.01 -19.84 -11.62
C ASP A 155 7.71 -18.71 -10.86
N GLY A 156 7.60 -18.75 -9.54
CA GLY A 156 8.10 -17.70 -8.63
C GLY A 156 9.63 -17.58 -8.59
N THR A 157 10.36 -18.31 -9.42
CA THR A 157 11.83 -18.34 -9.42
C THR A 157 12.48 -17.36 -10.39
N ARG A 158 11.73 -16.79 -11.33
CA ARG A 158 12.28 -15.91 -12.39
C ARG A 158 12.00 -14.44 -12.10
N ASN A 159 13.04 -13.63 -11.92
CA ASN A 159 12.96 -12.20 -12.14
C ASN A 159 12.75 -11.95 -13.64
N MET A 160 11.60 -11.42 -14.01
CA MET A 160 11.26 -11.12 -15.40
C MET A 160 11.33 -9.61 -15.63
N ASN A 161 11.99 -9.20 -16.71
CA ASN A 161 11.82 -7.84 -17.21
C ASN A 161 10.45 -7.74 -17.88
N LEU A 162 9.51 -7.11 -17.19
CA LEU A 162 8.16 -6.90 -17.72
C LEU A 162 8.19 -5.82 -18.81
N PRO A 163 7.51 -6.05 -19.95
CA PRO A 163 7.42 -5.04 -21.02
C PRO A 163 6.61 -3.83 -20.53
N VAL A 164 6.87 -2.66 -21.13
CA VAL A 164 6.06 -1.46 -20.82
C VAL A 164 4.65 -1.65 -21.37
N HIS A 165 3.68 -1.68 -20.49
CA HIS A 165 2.27 -1.83 -20.84
C HIS A 165 1.69 -0.48 -21.29
N PRO A 166 0.99 -0.39 -22.45
CA PRO A 166 0.55 0.88 -23.04
C PRO A 166 -0.38 1.71 -22.13
N ASN A 167 -1.26 1.02 -21.39
CA ASN A 167 -2.27 1.67 -20.54
C ASN A 167 -1.89 1.64 -19.05
N LEU A 168 -0.74 1.10 -18.70
CA LEU A 168 -0.26 0.96 -17.33
C LEU A 168 1.26 1.18 -17.28
N PRO A 169 1.75 2.39 -17.59
CA PRO A 169 3.18 2.67 -17.60
C PRO A 169 3.78 2.57 -16.18
N PRO A 170 5.12 2.47 -16.06
CA PRO A 170 5.81 2.30 -14.77
C PRO A 170 5.55 3.41 -13.74
N ASP A 171 5.18 4.60 -14.19
CA ASP A 171 4.86 5.78 -13.37
C ASP A 171 3.35 6.00 -13.17
N TYR A 172 2.52 4.98 -13.48
CA TYR A 172 1.06 5.10 -13.38
C TYR A 172 0.58 5.32 -11.94
N PHE A 173 1.21 4.68 -10.98
CA PHE A 173 0.88 4.81 -9.56
C PHE A 173 1.91 5.69 -8.84
N ASP A 174 1.42 6.58 -7.96
CA ASP A 174 2.25 7.41 -7.10
C ASP A 174 2.61 6.70 -5.80
N LEU A 175 1.72 5.82 -5.34
CA LEU A 175 1.85 5.07 -4.11
C LEU A 175 1.42 3.62 -4.30
N ILE A 176 2.17 2.68 -3.73
CA ILE A 176 1.80 1.27 -3.63
C ILE A 176 1.75 0.88 -2.16
N ILE A 177 0.60 0.39 -1.71
CA ILE A 177 0.42 -0.19 -0.38
C ILE A 177 0.31 -1.69 -0.56
N ILE A 178 1.18 -2.45 0.10
CA ILE A 178 1.30 -3.90 -0.06
C ILE A 178 0.88 -4.56 1.25
N ASP A 179 -0.29 -5.18 1.25
CA ASP A 179 -0.74 -5.96 2.40
C ASP A 179 -0.07 -7.35 2.39
N GLU A 180 0.25 -7.85 3.56
CA GLU A 180 1.04 -9.08 3.78
C GLU A 180 2.30 -9.13 2.88
N CYS A 181 3.04 -8.02 2.85
CA CYS A 181 4.13 -7.75 1.91
C CYS A 181 5.25 -8.81 1.94
N HIS A 182 5.39 -9.55 3.05
CA HIS A 182 6.35 -10.64 3.16
C HIS A 182 6.13 -11.77 2.13
N ARG A 183 4.96 -11.83 1.48
CA ARG A 183 4.63 -12.81 0.43
C ARG A 183 4.91 -12.29 -0.98
N SER A 184 4.87 -10.98 -1.18
CA SER A 184 4.87 -10.35 -2.51
C SER A 184 6.25 -9.87 -2.98
N ILE A 185 7.30 -10.04 -2.17
CA ILE A 185 8.63 -9.51 -2.45
C ILE A 185 9.58 -10.49 -3.13
N TYR A 186 9.11 -11.69 -3.50
CA TYR A 186 9.92 -12.75 -4.07
C TYR A 186 9.59 -13.02 -5.54
N GLY A 187 10.59 -13.52 -6.27
CA GLY A 187 10.44 -14.06 -7.62
C GLY A 187 9.71 -13.11 -8.58
N SER A 188 8.78 -13.65 -9.33
CA SER A 188 8.00 -12.92 -10.34
C SER A 188 7.15 -11.80 -9.75
N TRP A 189 6.70 -11.94 -8.50
CA TRP A 189 5.96 -10.87 -7.80
C TRP A 189 6.82 -9.62 -7.58
N ARG A 190 8.08 -9.81 -7.27
CA ARG A 190 9.04 -8.73 -7.13
C ARG A 190 9.19 -7.94 -8.43
N SER A 191 9.11 -8.60 -9.59
CA SER A 191 9.18 -7.93 -10.90
C SER A 191 8.05 -6.90 -11.09
N VAL A 192 6.84 -7.17 -10.57
CA VAL A 192 5.74 -6.19 -10.57
C VAL A 192 6.07 -4.98 -9.71
N LEU A 193 6.64 -5.17 -8.52
CA LEU A 193 7.01 -4.06 -7.64
C LEU A 193 8.19 -3.25 -8.23
N GLU A 194 9.13 -3.91 -8.88
CA GLU A 194 10.26 -3.26 -9.56
C GLU A 194 9.80 -2.52 -10.83
N TYR A 195 8.77 -3.01 -11.52
CA TYR A 195 8.15 -2.32 -12.65
C TYR A 195 7.63 -0.92 -12.23
N PHE A 196 6.99 -0.82 -11.07
CA PHE A 196 6.50 0.45 -10.53
C PHE A 196 7.50 1.12 -9.56
N SER A 197 8.79 0.99 -9.81
CA SER A 197 9.84 1.46 -8.89
C SER A 197 9.85 2.97 -8.64
N SER A 198 9.18 3.76 -9.49
CA SER A 198 8.99 5.21 -9.30
C SER A 198 7.98 5.56 -8.21
N ALA A 199 7.07 4.63 -7.87
CA ALA A 199 6.09 4.83 -6.82
C ALA A 199 6.71 4.74 -5.42
N LYS A 200 6.19 5.51 -4.47
CA LYS A 200 6.47 5.26 -3.06
C LYS A 200 5.80 3.97 -2.60
N MET A 201 6.43 3.23 -1.69
CA MET A 201 5.92 1.93 -1.25
C MET A 201 5.74 1.86 0.25
N ILE A 202 4.59 1.35 0.69
CA ILE A 202 4.28 1.03 2.09
C ILE A 202 4.07 -0.48 2.17
N GLY A 203 4.89 -1.17 2.94
CA GLY A 203 4.68 -2.58 3.28
C GLY A 203 3.96 -2.73 4.62
N LEU A 204 2.95 -3.58 4.65
CA LEU A 204 2.23 -3.96 5.85
C LEU A 204 2.42 -5.46 6.08
N THR A 205 2.79 -5.86 7.29
CA THR A 205 2.90 -7.27 7.67
C THR A 205 2.79 -7.43 9.18
N ALA A 206 2.38 -8.61 9.63
CA ALA A 206 2.50 -8.99 11.05
C ALA A 206 3.81 -9.76 11.32
N THR A 207 4.40 -10.37 10.29
CA THR A 207 5.53 -11.31 10.37
C THR A 207 6.61 -10.96 9.34
N PRO A 208 7.48 -9.97 9.63
CA PRO A 208 8.53 -9.59 8.71
C PRO A 208 9.63 -10.67 8.64
N ALA A 209 10.09 -10.96 7.42
CA ALA A 209 11.30 -11.74 7.18
C ALA A 209 12.50 -10.79 6.96
N VAL A 210 13.73 -11.32 6.99
CA VAL A 210 14.94 -10.53 6.74
C VAL A 210 14.92 -9.90 5.35
N GLU A 211 14.45 -10.66 4.36
CA GLU A 211 14.32 -10.20 2.98
C GLU A 211 13.28 -9.09 2.85
N THR A 212 12.21 -9.12 3.69
CA THR A 212 11.22 -8.03 3.75
C THR A 212 11.89 -6.74 4.19
N LEU A 213 12.67 -6.79 5.25
CA LEU A 213 13.43 -5.62 5.71
C LEU A 213 14.37 -5.09 4.62
N ALA A 214 15.10 -5.98 3.97
CA ALA A 214 16.03 -5.61 2.89
C ALA A 214 15.31 -4.94 1.71
N PHE A 215 14.15 -5.48 1.28
CA PHE A 215 13.35 -4.90 0.19
C PHE A 215 12.89 -3.47 0.52
N PHE A 216 12.54 -3.20 1.77
CA PHE A 216 12.16 -1.87 2.25
C PHE A 216 13.36 -1.02 2.73
N ASN A 217 14.60 -1.32 2.28
CA ASN A 217 15.83 -0.60 2.61
C ASN A 217 16.08 -0.48 4.13
N ASN A 218 15.65 -1.47 4.89
CA ASN A 218 15.66 -1.49 6.36
C ASN A 218 14.92 -0.31 7.01
N ASN A 219 14.04 0.37 6.27
CA ASN A 219 13.23 1.46 6.78
C ASN A 219 11.98 0.93 7.49
N LEU A 220 12.20 0.29 8.64
CA LEU A 220 11.14 -0.17 9.54
C LEU A 220 10.68 1.01 10.41
N ILE A 221 9.52 1.58 10.08
CA ILE A 221 9.01 2.78 10.75
C ILE A 221 8.21 2.48 12.02
N VAL A 222 7.55 1.33 12.09
CA VAL A 222 6.85 0.86 13.28
C VAL A 222 6.98 -0.65 13.42
N ASN A 223 7.17 -1.10 14.67
CA ASN A 223 7.20 -2.51 15.04
C ASN A 223 6.25 -2.73 16.23
N TYR A 224 4.98 -2.99 15.89
CA TYR A 224 3.92 -3.29 16.86
C TYR A 224 3.63 -4.79 16.84
N THR A 225 4.38 -5.52 17.69
CA THR A 225 4.31 -6.99 17.78
C THR A 225 3.03 -7.48 18.47
N LEU A 226 2.77 -8.78 18.35
CA LEU A 226 1.67 -9.43 19.07
C LEU A 226 1.77 -9.21 20.58
N GLU A 227 2.98 -9.33 21.15
CA GLU A 227 3.22 -9.11 22.58
C GLU A 227 2.83 -7.70 23.02
N LYS A 228 3.23 -6.66 22.25
CA LYS A 228 2.78 -5.28 22.51
C LYS A 228 1.26 -5.14 22.42
N SER A 229 0.65 -5.79 21.44
CA SER A 229 -0.79 -5.72 21.25
C SER A 229 -1.59 -6.39 22.38
N ILE A 230 -1.02 -7.41 23.03
CA ILE A 230 -1.59 -8.05 24.22
C ILE A 230 -1.46 -7.11 25.44
N VAL A 231 -0.29 -6.51 25.63
CA VAL A 231 -0.06 -5.55 26.71
C VAL A 231 -1.03 -4.36 26.62
N ASP A 232 -1.27 -3.88 25.39
CA ASP A 232 -2.17 -2.76 25.12
C ASP A 232 -3.66 -3.18 25.13
N GLY A 233 -3.98 -4.46 25.37
CA GLY A 233 -5.35 -4.98 25.38
C GLY A 233 -6.05 -5.01 24.02
N VAL A 234 -5.30 -4.95 22.93
CA VAL A 234 -5.82 -5.06 21.55
C VAL A 234 -6.05 -6.51 21.17
N ASN A 235 -5.18 -7.40 21.59
CA ASN A 235 -5.31 -8.85 21.43
C ASN A 235 -5.37 -9.52 22.82
N VAL A 236 -5.98 -10.72 22.85
CA VAL A 236 -5.98 -11.57 24.04
C VAL A 236 -4.79 -12.54 23.99
N ASP A 237 -4.23 -12.83 25.16
CA ASP A 237 -3.22 -13.88 25.30
C ASP A 237 -3.89 -15.25 25.11
N TYR A 238 -3.42 -16.02 24.15
CA TYR A 238 -3.80 -17.41 23.99
C TYR A 238 -2.98 -18.25 24.99
N ARG A 239 -3.59 -18.58 26.08
CA ARG A 239 -3.08 -19.61 27.01
C ARG A 239 -3.53 -20.99 26.58
#